data_8a8277dd21f26c98972ae6bff7512ecd
#
_entry.id   8a8277dd21f26c98972ae6bff7512ecd
#
_cell.length_a   1.000
_cell.length_b   1.000
_cell.length_c   1.000
_cell.angle_alpha   90.00
_cell.angle_beta   90.00
_cell.angle_gamma   90.00
#
_symmetry.space_group_name_H-M   'P 1'
#
loop_
_entity.id
_entity.type
_entity.pdbx_description
1 polymer ?
#
loop_
_entity_poly.entity_id
_entity_poly.type
_entity_poly.pdbx_seq_one_letter_code
_entity_poly.pdbx_strand_id
1 'polypeptide(L)' 'MYRVLLVDDEYMITEGLKVLIPFEKWNMQVVATANDAETALAYIKDNPVDLVITDVNMPGMNGLQMIEQMKNSLPN' A
#
# COMPACT_ATOMS: atom_id res chain seq x y z
N MET A 1 -10.53 11.90 5.30
CA MET A 1 -10.09 11.19 4.08
C MET A 1 -9.56 9.81 4.42
N TYR A 2 -9.88 8.84 3.60
CA TYR A 2 -9.29 7.51 3.73
C TYR A 2 -7.82 7.55 3.32
N ARG A 3 -6.99 6.91 4.10
CA ARG A 3 -5.53 6.89 3.90
C ARG A 3 -5.14 5.68 3.09
N VAL A 4 -4.49 5.92 1.95
CA VAL A 4 -4.14 4.89 0.97
C VAL A 4 -2.63 4.69 0.93
N LEU A 5 -2.20 3.44 0.99
CA LEU A 5 -0.81 3.05 0.77
C LEU A 5 -0.71 2.33 -0.57
N LEU A 6 0.19 2.78 -1.42
CA LEU A 6 0.47 2.13 -2.71
C LEU A 6 1.74 1.31 -2.59
N VAL A 7 1.70 0.07 -3.03
CA VAL A 7 2.84 -0.86 -2.95
C VAL A 7 3.12 -1.46 -4.31
N ASP A 8 4.31 -1.21 -4.85
CA ASP A 8 4.74 -1.78 -6.11
C ASP A 8 6.26 -1.66 -6.18
N ASP A 9 6.94 -2.69 -6.66
CA ASP A 9 8.39 -2.67 -6.79
C ASP A 9 8.87 -1.74 -7.91
N GLU A 10 7.98 -1.29 -8.78
CA GLU A 10 8.29 -0.34 -9.82
C GLU A 10 7.84 1.07 -9.43
N TYR A 11 8.80 1.92 -9.16
CA TYR A 11 8.54 3.30 -8.75
C TYR A 11 7.65 4.06 -9.72
N MET A 12 7.86 3.84 -11.03
CA MET A 12 7.07 4.52 -12.07
C MET A 12 5.58 4.18 -11.97
N ILE A 13 5.26 2.97 -11.50
CA ILE A 13 3.86 2.56 -11.36
C ILE A 13 3.20 3.31 -10.22
N THR A 14 3.83 3.38 -9.06
CA THR A 14 3.23 4.09 -7.91
C THR A 14 3.08 5.57 -8.21
N GLU A 15 4.07 6.19 -8.85
CA GLU A 15 3.98 7.60 -9.22
C GLU A 15 2.91 7.85 -10.28
N GLY A 16 2.79 6.92 -11.24
CA GLY A 16 1.74 7.00 -12.27
C GLY A 16 0.35 6.90 -11.66
N LEU A 17 0.15 5.98 -10.73
CA LEU A 17 -1.15 5.83 -10.06
C LEU A 17 -1.53 7.08 -9.28
N LYS A 18 -0.59 7.71 -8.62
CA LYS A 18 -0.86 8.95 -7.88
C LYS A 18 -1.36 10.07 -8.78
N VAL A 19 -0.88 10.12 -10.02
CA VAL A 19 -1.26 11.14 -10.98
C VAL A 19 -2.56 10.79 -11.69
N LEU A 20 -2.74 9.52 -12.06
CA LEU A 20 -3.84 9.09 -12.91
C LEU A 20 -5.14 8.86 -12.16
N ILE A 21 -5.07 8.42 -10.91
CA ILE A 21 -6.27 8.12 -10.13
C ILE A 21 -6.67 9.36 -9.33
N PRO A 22 -7.91 9.85 -9.53
CA PRO A 22 -8.38 11.02 -8.79
C PRO A 22 -8.84 10.64 -7.39
N PHE A 23 -7.91 10.26 -6.54
CA PHE A 23 -8.20 9.78 -5.18
C PHE A 23 -9.07 10.75 -4.38
N GLU A 24 -8.85 12.04 -4.56
CA GLU A 24 -9.59 13.06 -3.81
C GLU A 24 -11.09 13.02 -4.11
N LYS A 25 -11.48 12.63 -5.31
CA LYS A 25 -12.91 12.50 -5.67
C LYS A 25 -13.58 11.41 -4.86
N TRP A 26 -12.82 10.45 -4.35
CA TRP A 26 -13.33 9.32 -3.59
C TRP A 26 -13.09 9.48 -2.09
N ASN A 27 -12.74 10.68 -1.68
CA ASN A 27 -12.40 11.00 -0.29
C ASN A 27 -11.20 10.17 0.20
N MET A 28 -10.23 10.01 -0.67
CA MET A 28 -9.01 9.24 -0.41
C MET A 28 -7.77 10.10 -0.57
N GLN A 29 -6.72 9.74 0.14
CA GLN A 29 -5.43 10.43 0.08
C GLN A 29 -4.32 9.39 0.11
N VAL A 30 -3.39 9.47 -0.84
CA VAL A 30 -2.20 8.61 -0.82
C VAL A 30 -1.25 9.18 0.24
N VAL A 31 -1.07 8.45 1.32
CA VAL A 31 -0.23 8.91 2.43
C VAL A 31 1.20 8.42 2.31
N ALA A 32 1.43 7.33 1.59
CA ALA A 32 2.77 6.80 1.37
C ALA A 32 2.79 5.84 0.20
N THR A 33 3.99 5.58 -0.31
CA THR A 33 4.24 4.52 -1.27
C THR A 33 5.37 3.64 -0.73
N ALA A 34 5.32 2.36 -1.03
CA ALA A 34 6.35 1.41 -0.64
C ALA A 34 6.76 0.59 -1.86
N ASN A 35 8.03 0.27 -1.97
CA ASN A 35 8.55 -0.49 -3.11
C ASN A 35 8.75 -1.97 -2.81
N ASP A 36 8.41 -2.41 -1.63
CA ASP A 36 8.39 -3.82 -1.26
C ASP A 36 7.44 -4.05 -0.09
N ALA A 37 7.15 -5.33 0.16
CA ALA A 37 6.19 -5.71 1.19
C ALA A 37 6.69 -5.40 2.60
N GLU A 38 7.99 -5.55 2.83
CA GLU A 38 8.57 -5.32 4.15
C GLU A 38 8.46 -3.85 4.55
N THR A 39 8.74 -2.95 3.61
CA THR A 39 8.58 -1.51 3.82
C THR A 39 7.13 -1.15 4.09
N ALA A 40 6.20 -1.76 3.33
CA ALA A 40 4.77 -1.53 3.52
C ALA A 40 4.32 -1.98 4.92
N LEU A 41 4.73 -3.15 5.35
CA LEU A 41 4.36 -3.68 6.67
C LEU A 41 4.92 -2.81 7.79
N ALA A 42 6.16 -2.35 7.64
CA ALA A 42 6.76 -1.46 8.63
C ALA A 42 6.00 -0.14 8.74
N TYR A 43 5.57 0.40 7.61
CA TYR A 43 4.79 1.63 7.60
C TYR A 43 3.45 1.47 8.32
N ILE A 44 2.73 0.39 8.00
CA ILE A 44 1.40 0.13 8.57
C ILE A 44 1.47 -0.08 10.08
N LYS A 45 2.56 -0.63 10.56
CA LYS A 45 2.76 -0.88 11.99
C LYS A 45 2.69 0.41 12.80
N ASP A 46 3.22 1.50 12.26
CA ASP A 46 3.34 2.76 12.98
C ASP A 46 2.43 3.87 12.46
N ASN A 47 1.72 3.63 11.35
CA ASN A 47 0.90 4.66 10.71
C ASN A 47 -0.45 4.08 10.31
N PRO A 48 -1.54 4.81 10.57
CA PRO A 48 -2.87 4.31 10.19
C PRO A 48 -3.06 4.34 8.67
N VAL A 49 -3.56 3.23 8.13
CA VAL A 49 -3.86 3.06 6.71
C VAL A 49 -5.23 2.40 6.59
N ASP A 50 -6.06 2.93 5.68
CA ASP A 50 -7.42 2.42 5.47
C ASP A 50 -7.49 1.50 4.26
N LEU A 51 -6.63 1.70 3.27
CA LEU A 51 -6.65 0.95 2.02
C LEU A 51 -5.23 0.73 1.51
N VAL A 52 -4.94 -0.49 1.09
CA VAL A 52 -3.66 -0.83 0.46
C VAL A 52 -3.94 -1.29 -0.96
N ILE A 53 -3.28 -0.66 -1.92
CA ILE A 53 -3.30 -1.07 -3.32
C ILE A 53 -1.91 -1.62 -3.63
N THR A 54 -1.83 -2.92 -3.95
CA THR A 54 -0.55 -3.59 -4.10
C THR A 54 -0.47 -4.42 -5.37
N ASP A 55 0.72 -4.49 -5.95
CA ASP A 55 1.04 -5.48 -6.96
C ASP A 55 1.14 -6.85 -6.26
N VAL A 56 0.66 -7.88 -6.91
CA VAL A 56 0.74 -9.25 -6.40
C VAL A 56 2.13 -9.83 -6.64
N ASN A 57 2.73 -9.51 -7.79
CA ASN A 57 4.00 -10.08 -8.20
C ASN A 57 5.17 -9.19 -7.85
N MET A 58 5.67 -9.34 -6.62
CA MET A 58 6.84 -8.59 -6.16
C MET A 58 7.95 -9.56 -5.76
N PRO A 59 9.22 -9.20 -5.97
CA PRO A 59 10.32 -10.03 -5.49
C PRO A 59 10.31 -10.14 -3.96
N GLY A 60 10.74 -11.27 -3.46
CA GLY A 60 10.70 -11.54 -2.02
C GLY A 60 9.28 -11.87 -1.59
N MET A 61 8.77 -11.17 -0.60
CA MET A 61 7.38 -11.33 -0.14
C MET A 61 6.44 -10.72 -1.16
N ASN A 62 5.54 -11.52 -1.74
CA ASN A 62 4.57 -11.01 -2.71
C ASN A 62 3.37 -10.34 -2.01
N GLY A 63 2.50 -9.73 -2.82
CA GLY A 63 1.35 -9.00 -2.30
C GLY A 63 0.40 -9.85 -1.47
N LEU A 64 0.20 -11.11 -1.85
CA LEU A 64 -0.70 -11.99 -1.10
C LEU A 64 -0.12 -12.36 0.26
N GLN A 65 1.18 -12.63 0.32
CA GLN A 65 1.86 -12.91 1.57
C GLN A 65 1.86 -11.69 2.49
N MET A 66 2.02 -10.50 1.91
CA MET A 66 1.95 -9.25 2.65
C MET A 66 0.58 -9.07 3.30
N ILE A 67 -0.49 -9.31 2.55
CA ILE A 67 -1.85 -9.19 3.06
C ILE A 67 -2.10 -10.17 4.21
N GLU A 68 -1.59 -11.39 4.09
CA GLU A 68 -1.67 -12.37 5.17
C GLU A 68 -1.04 -11.85 6.45
N GLN A 69 0.15 -11.27 6.35
CA GLN A 69 0.83 -10.73 7.52
C GLN A 69 0.12 -9.50 8.08
N MET A 70 -0.49 -8.69 7.24
CA MET A 70 -1.28 -7.56 7.70
C MET A 70 -2.47 -8.01 8.53
N LYS A 71 -3.16 -9.05 8.09
CA LYS A 71 -4.30 -9.61 8.82
C LYS A 71 -3.89 -10.11 10.21
N ASN A 72 -2.71 -10.70 10.29
CA ASN A 72 -2.19 -11.22 11.56
C ASN A 72 -1.76 -10.11 12.52
N SER A 73 -1.48 -8.93 12.01
CA SER A 73 -1.00 -7.79 12.79
C SER A 73 -2.12 -6.86 13.24
N LEU A 74 -3.27 -6.91 12.58
CA LEU A 74 -4.37 -6.00 12.87
C LEU A 74 -5.30 -6.61 13.91
N PRO A 75 -5.76 -5.80 14.86
CA PRO A 75 -6.85 -6.24 15.72
C PRO A 75 -8.08 -6.38 14.84
N ASN A 76 -8.84 -7.37 15.05
CA ASN A 76 -10.02 -7.66 14.24
C ASN A 76 -10.79 -6.45 13.77
#